data_7b642852493e27b8d67a8f026c8e10a0
#
_entry.id   7b642852493e27b8d67a8f026c8e10a0
#
_cell.length_a   1.000
_cell.length_b   1.000
_cell.length_c   1.000
_cell.angle_alpha   90.00
_cell.angle_beta   90.00
_cell.angle_gamma   90.00
#
_symmetry.space_group_name_H-M   'P 1'
#
loop_
_entity.id
_entity.type
_entity.pdbx_description
1 polymer ?
#
loop_
_entity_poly.entity_id
_entity_poly.type
_entity_poly.pdbx_seq_one_letter_code
_entity_poly.pdbx_strand_id
1 'polypeptide(L)'
;ERITERRNEAQRSQWNQDSLENYFLFRYLCQGNDDLLNKISGKINIDRWDQIRGLLLIESEDNFFEESEEVFIQKLTEYSKQKLSFLNLAQNQELCVLFGVCEQKVFATDLAEWMNHTFGNRFYVAVGQPVTDRSELPDRFQMLESLIENKFYQKETRVFLPDHVSEDTGSEQFLDETISRMMENIRMDDMTHLWEHFRILKNGMGDLSSYSQIYTRFLFSNLVKEFFTHQHQDRKKLETAVQKVYEMQSVQEVISLVETLIQNMEERLAANNDGTRNEVAQAKSYIYEHYSEDISVEKLSELVYLSPGYFSYIFKKETGDTVSRFIRNYRMEQAKKLLSDTSMKIVQICKETGFSNVSYFCKNFREYCGCSPEQYRKGGMTDAQTETVLS
;
A
#
# COMPACT_ATOMS: atom_id res chain seq x y z
N GLU A 1 -3.12 -45.09 -49.52
CA GLU A 1 -2.22 -45.25 -48.36
C GLU A 1 -0.90 -44.47 -48.54
N ARG A 2 -0.09 -44.68 -49.58
CA ARG A 2 1.18 -43.96 -49.81
C ARG A 2 1.04 -42.43 -49.95
N ILE A 3 -0.08 -41.92 -50.46
CA ILE A 3 -0.33 -40.47 -50.60
C ILE A 3 -0.68 -39.88 -49.25
N THR A 4 -1.43 -40.61 -48.42
CA THR A 4 -1.81 -40.17 -47.04
C THR A 4 -0.61 -40.22 -46.11
N GLU A 5 0.26 -41.24 -46.23
CA GLU A 5 1.52 -41.33 -45.47
C GLU A 5 2.47 -40.19 -45.83
N ARG A 6 2.68 -39.89 -47.11
CA ARG A 6 3.51 -38.75 -47.55
C ARG A 6 2.94 -37.40 -47.11
N ARG A 7 1.62 -37.23 -47.07
CA ARG A 7 0.97 -36.02 -46.50
C ARG A 7 1.22 -35.93 -45.02
N ASN A 8 1.07 -37.02 -44.29
CA ASN A 8 1.32 -37.05 -42.83
C ASN A 8 2.81 -36.82 -42.49
N GLU A 9 3.74 -37.40 -43.30
CA GLU A 9 5.19 -37.13 -43.13
C GLU A 9 5.55 -35.69 -43.49
N ALA A 10 4.98 -35.13 -44.55
CA ALA A 10 5.17 -33.73 -44.92
C ALA A 10 4.58 -32.77 -43.86
N GLN A 11 3.40 -33.06 -43.31
CA GLN A 11 2.81 -32.29 -42.22
C GLN A 11 3.64 -32.36 -40.91
N ARG A 12 4.13 -33.57 -40.56
CA ARG A 12 5.02 -33.73 -39.39
C ARG A 12 6.35 -33.00 -39.57
N SER A 13 6.91 -33.06 -40.79
CA SER A 13 8.17 -32.34 -41.10
C SER A 13 7.97 -30.82 -41.02
N GLN A 14 6.84 -30.33 -41.56
CA GLN A 14 6.52 -28.90 -41.51
C GLN A 14 6.21 -28.41 -40.09
N TRP A 15 5.49 -29.21 -39.29
CA TRP A 15 5.22 -28.94 -37.89
C TRP A 15 6.50 -28.85 -37.04
N ASN A 16 7.45 -29.76 -37.30
CA ASN A 16 8.75 -29.70 -36.64
C ASN A 16 9.57 -28.46 -37.04
N GLN A 17 9.42 -28.00 -38.29
CA GLN A 17 10.14 -26.84 -38.79
C GLN A 17 9.54 -25.53 -38.25
N ASP A 18 8.20 -25.42 -38.24
CA ASP A 18 7.50 -24.26 -37.68
C ASP A 18 7.77 -24.13 -36.15
N SER A 19 7.79 -25.25 -35.41
CA SER A 19 8.15 -25.26 -33.98
C SER A 19 9.58 -24.82 -33.73
N LEU A 20 10.50 -25.21 -34.63
CA LEU A 20 11.91 -24.80 -34.53
C LEU A 20 12.08 -23.30 -34.85
N GLU A 21 11.39 -22.81 -35.89
CA GLU A 21 11.38 -21.37 -36.22
C GLU A 21 10.84 -20.53 -35.07
N ASN A 22 9.71 -20.95 -34.46
CA ASN A 22 9.10 -20.30 -33.33
C ASN A 22 10.03 -20.26 -32.12
N TYR A 23 10.69 -21.37 -31.79
CA TYR A 23 11.67 -21.41 -30.70
C TYR A 23 12.83 -20.44 -30.90
N PHE A 24 13.38 -20.37 -32.11
CA PHE A 24 14.48 -19.46 -32.38
C PHE A 24 14.03 -18.00 -32.50
N LEU A 25 12.84 -17.74 -33.01
CA LEU A 25 12.24 -16.41 -33.01
C LEU A 25 12.09 -15.88 -31.56
N PHE A 26 11.51 -16.70 -30.68
CA PHE A 26 11.39 -16.35 -29.27
C PHE A 26 12.74 -16.05 -28.61
N ARG A 27 13.73 -16.90 -28.84
CA ARG A 27 15.08 -16.64 -28.33
C ARG A 27 15.68 -15.34 -28.87
N TYR A 28 15.42 -15.01 -30.11
CA TYR A 28 15.91 -13.76 -30.72
C TYR A 28 15.18 -12.55 -30.11
N LEU A 29 13.90 -12.63 -29.95
CA LEU A 29 13.09 -11.59 -29.29
C LEU A 29 13.59 -11.29 -27.86
N CYS A 30 13.90 -12.32 -27.08
CA CYS A 30 14.39 -12.16 -25.71
C CYS A 30 15.85 -11.70 -25.59
N GLN A 31 16.72 -12.06 -26.53
CA GLN A 31 18.17 -11.88 -26.39
C GLN A 31 18.76 -10.77 -27.27
N GLY A 32 18.11 -10.41 -28.38
CA GLY A 32 18.59 -9.42 -29.33
C GLY A 32 19.97 -9.70 -29.92
N ASN A 33 20.37 -10.97 -30.02
CA ASN A 33 21.76 -11.35 -30.29
C ASN A 33 21.96 -11.75 -31.75
N ASP A 34 22.70 -10.95 -32.52
CA ASP A 34 23.08 -11.22 -33.91
C ASP A 34 23.94 -12.47 -34.06
N ASP A 35 24.73 -12.86 -33.06
CA ASP A 35 25.51 -14.12 -33.06
C ASP A 35 24.56 -15.34 -33.10
N LEU A 36 23.37 -15.22 -32.54
CA LEU A 36 22.35 -16.26 -32.65
C LEU A 36 21.91 -16.43 -34.09
N LEU A 37 21.63 -15.29 -34.80
CA LEU A 37 21.21 -15.32 -36.20
C LEU A 37 22.24 -16.02 -37.12
N ASN A 38 23.51 -15.74 -36.90
CA ASN A 38 24.61 -16.37 -37.68
C ASN A 38 24.66 -17.90 -37.49
N LYS A 39 24.31 -18.37 -36.26
CA LYS A 39 24.33 -19.82 -35.93
C LYS A 39 23.10 -20.56 -36.46
N ILE A 40 21.99 -19.87 -36.69
CA ILE A 40 20.71 -20.49 -37.07
C ILE A 40 20.36 -20.31 -38.55
N SER A 41 21.00 -19.36 -39.25
CA SER A 41 20.74 -19.04 -40.68
C SER A 41 20.81 -20.26 -41.63
N GLY A 42 21.56 -21.29 -41.25
CA GLY A 42 21.59 -22.55 -42.00
C GLY A 42 20.56 -23.60 -41.59
N LYS A 43 19.76 -23.35 -40.54
CA LYS A 43 18.83 -24.33 -39.97
C LYS A 43 17.36 -23.94 -40.17
N ILE A 44 17.07 -22.64 -40.25
CA ILE A 44 15.74 -22.06 -40.41
C ILE A 44 15.75 -20.97 -41.46
N ASN A 45 14.59 -20.64 -41.99
CA ASN A 45 14.44 -19.54 -42.98
C ASN A 45 14.28 -18.21 -42.25
N ILE A 46 15.41 -17.53 -41.97
CA ILE A 46 15.45 -16.23 -41.30
C ILE A 46 14.86 -15.13 -42.18
N ASP A 47 14.89 -15.25 -43.53
CA ASP A 47 14.37 -14.23 -44.45
C ASP A 47 12.86 -14.00 -44.26
N ARG A 48 12.14 -14.96 -43.67
CA ARG A 48 10.74 -14.78 -43.28
C ARG A 48 10.56 -13.70 -42.20
N TRP A 49 11.54 -13.55 -41.31
CA TRP A 49 11.49 -12.55 -40.24
C TRP A 49 11.62 -11.11 -40.76
N ASP A 50 12.28 -10.93 -41.90
CA ASP A 50 12.36 -9.63 -42.59
C ASP A 50 11.00 -9.16 -43.14
N GLN A 51 10.01 -10.07 -43.20
CA GLN A 51 8.65 -9.79 -43.63
C GLN A 51 7.74 -9.39 -42.46
N ILE A 52 8.19 -9.48 -41.21
CA ILE A 52 7.42 -9.08 -40.04
C ILE A 52 7.23 -7.56 -40.08
N ARG A 53 5.99 -7.11 -39.90
CA ARG A 53 5.61 -5.70 -39.92
C ARG A 53 5.00 -5.22 -38.61
N GLY A 54 4.69 -6.15 -37.69
CA GLY A 54 4.16 -5.82 -36.38
C GLY A 54 4.07 -7.00 -35.45
N LEU A 55 3.95 -6.68 -34.18
CA LEU A 55 3.78 -7.62 -33.08
C LEU A 55 2.62 -7.16 -32.20
N LEU A 56 1.79 -8.11 -31.79
CA LEU A 56 0.77 -7.90 -30.75
C LEU A 56 0.99 -8.94 -29.66
N LEU A 57 0.98 -8.53 -28.41
CA LEU A 57 0.98 -9.45 -27.28
C LEU A 57 -0.44 -9.54 -26.74
N ILE A 58 -0.98 -10.76 -26.71
CA ILE A 58 -2.32 -11.07 -26.22
C ILE A 58 -2.16 -11.82 -24.91
N GLU A 59 -2.84 -11.34 -23.87
CA GLU A 59 -2.85 -11.99 -22.58
C GLU A 59 -4.28 -12.23 -22.10
N SER A 60 -4.55 -13.42 -21.57
CA SER A 60 -5.82 -13.79 -20.94
C SER A 60 -5.77 -13.60 -19.42
N GLU A 61 -6.93 -13.40 -18.80
CA GLU A 61 -7.05 -13.32 -17.33
C GLU A 61 -6.77 -14.66 -16.64
N ASP A 62 -6.97 -15.77 -17.36
CA ASP A 62 -6.75 -17.15 -16.92
C ASP A 62 -5.76 -17.87 -17.85
N ASN A 63 -5.50 -19.12 -17.61
CA ASN A 63 -4.62 -19.95 -18.44
C ASN A 63 -5.31 -20.42 -19.73
N PHE A 64 -6.01 -19.54 -20.40
CA PHE A 64 -6.85 -19.84 -21.57
C PHE A 64 -6.09 -20.56 -22.69
N PHE A 65 -4.85 -20.19 -22.94
CA PHE A 65 -4.06 -20.77 -24.05
C PHE A 65 -3.55 -22.17 -23.73
N GLU A 66 -3.51 -22.59 -22.46
CA GLU A 66 -3.15 -23.97 -22.10
C GLU A 66 -4.13 -25.01 -22.67
N GLU A 67 -5.44 -24.68 -22.64
CA GLU A 67 -6.50 -25.60 -23.04
C GLU A 67 -7.13 -25.27 -24.41
N SER A 68 -7.00 -24.06 -24.90
CA SER A 68 -7.77 -23.53 -26.02
C SER A 68 -6.94 -22.91 -27.15
N GLU A 69 -5.61 -23.02 -27.10
CA GLU A 69 -4.69 -22.41 -28.08
C GLU A 69 -5.06 -22.81 -29.54
N GLU A 70 -5.23 -24.09 -29.82
CA GLU A 70 -5.53 -24.57 -31.17
C GLU A 70 -6.87 -24.00 -31.70
N VAL A 71 -7.90 -23.96 -30.84
CA VAL A 71 -9.22 -23.42 -31.20
C VAL A 71 -9.14 -21.92 -31.39
N PHE A 72 -8.36 -21.23 -30.57
CA PHE A 72 -8.12 -19.81 -30.69
C PHE A 72 -7.43 -19.48 -32.03
N ILE A 73 -6.31 -20.10 -32.32
CA ILE A 73 -5.56 -19.91 -33.59
C ILE A 73 -6.42 -20.20 -34.79
N GLN A 74 -7.16 -21.30 -34.78
CA GLN A 74 -8.07 -21.67 -35.90
C GLN A 74 -9.11 -20.55 -36.11
N LYS A 75 -9.87 -20.18 -35.10
CA LYS A 75 -10.91 -19.17 -35.22
C LYS A 75 -10.36 -17.78 -35.59
N LEU A 76 -9.20 -17.42 -35.05
CA LEU A 76 -8.57 -16.15 -35.39
C LEU A 76 -8.02 -16.14 -36.82
N THR A 77 -7.52 -17.26 -37.31
CA THR A 77 -7.09 -17.41 -38.71
C THR A 77 -8.28 -17.30 -39.67
N GLU A 78 -9.44 -17.83 -39.29
CA GLU A 78 -10.70 -17.72 -40.08
C GLU A 78 -11.23 -16.27 -40.06
N TYR A 79 -11.12 -15.57 -38.92
CA TYR A 79 -11.53 -14.17 -38.77
C TYR A 79 -10.63 -13.20 -39.50
N SER A 80 -9.33 -13.38 -39.38
CA SER A 80 -8.33 -12.45 -39.92
C SER A 80 -8.08 -12.77 -41.41
N LYS A 81 -8.16 -11.75 -42.25
CA LYS A 81 -7.75 -11.82 -43.67
C LYS A 81 -6.24 -11.63 -43.86
N GLN A 82 -5.50 -11.41 -42.76
CA GLN A 82 -4.08 -11.12 -42.78
C GLN A 82 -3.25 -12.41 -42.59
N LYS A 83 -2.01 -12.38 -43.10
CA LYS A 83 -1.06 -13.45 -42.85
C LYS A 83 -0.50 -13.26 -41.42
N LEU A 84 -0.90 -14.16 -40.52
CA LEU A 84 -0.52 -14.18 -39.13
C LEU A 84 0.34 -15.41 -38.81
N SER A 85 1.15 -15.29 -37.78
CA SER A 85 1.78 -16.43 -37.11
C SER A 85 1.64 -16.22 -35.61
N PHE A 86 1.64 -17.30 -34.86
CA PHE A 86 1.42 -17.29 -33.42
C PHE A 86 2.57 -17.96 -32.70
N LEU A 87 2.90 -17.42 -31.53
CA LEU A 87 3.95 -17.92 -30.67
C LEU A 87 3.39 -18.00 -29.27
N ASN A 88 3.20 -19.20 -28.76
CA ASN A 88 2.83 -19.38 -27.36
C ASN A 88 4.02 -19.03 -26.47
N LEU A 89 3.83 -18.09 -25.55
CA LEU A 89 4.86 -17.63 -24.62
C LEU A 89 4.67 -18.24 -23.23
N ALA A 90 3.42 -18.35 -22.79
CA ALA A 90 3.02 -18.88 -21.50
C ALA A 90 1.58 -19.38 -21.55
N GLN A 91 1.11 -20.01 -20.49
CA GLN A 91 -0.27 -20.55 -20.37
C GLN A 91 -1.37 -19.50 -20.61
N ASN A 92 -1.04 -18.24 -20.38
CA ASN A 92 -1.96 -17.10 -20.52
C ASN A 92 -1.50 -16.06 -21.54
N GLN A 93 -0.39 -16.29 -22.26
CA GLN A 93 0.18 -15.31 -23.19
C GLN A 93 0.44 -15.90 -24.58
N GLU A 94 0.03 -15.16 -25.60
CA GLU A 94 0.23 -15.48 -27.02
C GLU A 94 0.78 -14.26 -27.76
N LEU A 95 1.86 -14.44 -28.51
CA LEU A 95 2.40 -13.42 -29.41
C LEU A 95 1.84 -13.62 -30.82
N CYS A 96 1.13 -12.62 -31.31
CA CYS A 96 0.65 -12.58 -32.68
C CYS A 96 1.64 -11.78 -33.54
N VAL A 97 2.18 -12.43 -34.58
CA VAL A 97 3.15 -11.88 -35.53
C VAL A 97 2.44 -11.51 -36.82
N LEU A 98 2.55 -10.25 -37.24
CA LEU A 98 1.92 -9.69 -38.43
C LEU A 98 2.93 -9.62 -39.58
N PHE A 99 2.64 -10.23 -40.72
CA PHE A 99 3.48 -10.21 -41.92
C PHE A 99 3.00 -9.22 -43.02
N GLY A 100 1.92 -8.49 -42.75
CA GLY A 100 1.35 -7.51 -43.68
C GLY A 100 1.40 -6.10 -43.08
N VAL A 101 1.39 -5.10 -43.94
CA VAL A 101 1.18 -3.72 -43.53
C VAL A 101 -0.29 -3.55 -43.15
N CYS A 102 -0.57 -3.26 -41.89
CA CYS A 102 -1.91 -2.92 -41.41
C CYS A 102 -1.83 -1.75 -40.42
N GLU A 103 -2.93 -1.07 -40.24
CA GLU A 103 -3.07 -0.16 -39.11
C GLU A 103 -3.23 -0.99 -37.83
N GLN A 104 -2.13 -1.29 -37.19
CA GLN A 104 -2.08 -2.21 -36.02
C GLN A 104 -3.05 -1.82 -34.93
N LYS A 105 -3.25 -0.52 -34.68
CA LYS A 105 -4.22 -0.02 -33.69
C LYS A 105 -5.64 -0.42 -34.02
N VAL A 106 -6.08 -0.20 -35.26
CA VAL A 106 -7.42 -0.57 -35.72
C VAL A 106 -7.60 -2.08 -35.67
N PHE A 107 -6.61 -2.82 -36.18
CA PHE A 107 -6.64 -4.28 -36.15
C PHE A 107 -6.72 -4.83 -34.73
N ALA A 108 -5.96 -4.28 -33.78
CA ALA A 108 -5.97 -4.73 -32.39
C ALA A 108 -7.30 -4.41 -31.68
N THR A 109 -7.92 -3.26 -32.01
CA THR A 109 -9.23 -2.90 -31.46
C THR A 109 -10.30 -3.85 -31.97
N ASP A 110 -10.36 -4.06 -33.28
CA ASP A 110 -11.29 -5.01 -33.90
C ASP A 110 -11.07 -6.45 -33.36
N LEU A 111 -9.81 -6.83 -33.17
CA LEU A 111 -9.44 -8.13 -32.60
C LEU A 111 -9.93 -8.27 -31.16
N ALA A 112 -9.72 -7.25 -30.31
CA ALA A 112 -10.17 -7.27 -28.92
C ALA A 112 -11.70 -7.37 -28.82
N GLU A 113 -12.43 -6.63 -29.65
CA GLU A 113 -13.90 -6.71 -29.73
C GLU A 113 -14.37 -8.10 -30.20
N TRP A 114 -13.72 -8.64 -31.22
CA TRP A 114 -14.04 -9.98 -31.73
C TRP A 114 -13.76 -11.07 -30.68
N MET A 115 -12.62 -10.98 -29.96
CA MET A 115 -12.29 -11.92 -28.89
C MET A 115 -13.30 -11.84 -27.73
N ASN A 116 -13.69 -10.64 -27.34
CA ASN A 116 -14.70 -10.43 -26.31
C ASN A 116 -16.04 -11.09 -26.69
N HIS A 117 -16.44 -10.94 -27.94
CA HIS A 117 -17.69 -11.55 -28.44
C HIS A 117 -17.61 -13.07 -28.57
N THR A 118 -16.44 -13.59 -28.94
CA THR A 118 -16.27 -15.03 -29.28
C THR A 118 -15.95 -15.89 -28.05
N PHE A 119 -15.16 -15.36 -27.11
CA PHE A 119 -14.63 -16.10 -25.96
C PHE A 119 -15.01 -15.49 -24.60
N GLY A 120 -15.61 -14.31 -24.59
CA GLY A 120 -15.91 -13.53 -23.40
C GLY A 120 -14.86 -12.44 -23.12
N ASN A 121 -15.12 -11.63 -22.13
CA ASN A 121 -14.29 -10.45 -21.81
C ASN A 121 -13.06 -10.83 -20.97
N ARG A 122 -12.11 -11.57 -21.56
CA ARG A 122 -10.97 -12.17 -20.86
C ARG A 122 -9.60 -11.73 -21.35
N PHE A 123 -9.52 -10.92 -22.43
CA PHE A 123 -8.25 -10.67 -23.10
C PHE A 123 -7.81 -9.21 -23.01
N TYR A 124 -6.50 -9.05 -22.93
CA TYR A 124 -5.79 -7.79 -23.06
C TYR A 124 -4.86 -7.87 -24.25
N VAL A 125 -4.71 -6.79 -25.01
CA VAL A 125 -3.87 -6.74 -26.21
C VAL A 125 -2.92 -5.55 -26.11
N ALA A 126 -1.61 -5.81 -26.07
CA ALA A 126 -0.61 -4.79 -26.26
C ALA A 126 -0.21 -4.69 -27.74
N VAL A 127 -0.09 -3.47 -28.26
CA VAL A 127 0.19 -3.18 -29.67
C VAL A 127 1.59 -2.62 -29.79
N GLY A 128 2.45 -3.30 -30.56
CA GLY A 128 3.79 -2.81 -30.84
C GLY A 128 3.79 -1.64 -31.83
N GLN A 129 4.87 -0.90 -31.87
CA GLN A 129 5.13 0.02 -32.99
C GLN A 129 5.39 -0.80 -34.26
N PRO A 130 5.13 -0.24 -35.46
CA PRO A 130 5.45 -0.89 -36.72
C PRO A 130 6.92 -1.31 -36.80
N VAL A 131 7.16 -2.45 -37.41
CA VAL A 131 8.50 -3.02 -37.64
C VAL A 131 8.91 -2.75 -39.07
N THR A 132 10.06 -2.13 -39.24
CA THR A 132 10.64 -1.85 -40.57
C THR A 132 11.83 -2.77 -40.85
N ASP A 133 12.59 -3.08 -39.82
CA ASP A 133 13.77 -3.96 -39.89
C ASP A 133 13.73 -5.01 -38.78
N ARG A 134 14.26 -6.19 -39.08
CA ARG A 134 14.32 -7.30 -38.13
C ARG A 134 15.06 -6.97 -36.84
N SER A 135 16.08 -6.12 -36.90
CA SER A 135 16.85 -5.70 -35.72
C SER A 135 16.02 -4.98 -34.66
N GLU A 136 14.86 -4.42 -35.04
CA GLU A 136 13.93 -3.76 -34.11
C GLU A 136 13.06 -4.75 -33.30
N LEU A 137 12.96 -6.02 -33.74
CA LEU A 137 12.05 -6.98 -33.13
C LEU A 137 12.25 -7.19 -31.61
N PRO A 138 13.49 -7.32 -31.09
CA PRO A 138 13.71 -7.46 -29.65
C PRO A 138 13.19 -6.26 -28.86
N ASP A 139 13.49 -5.04 -29.29
CA ASP A 139 13.05 -3.82 -28.62
C ASP A 139 11.52 -3.67 -28.66
N ARG A 140 10.89 -4.02 -29.81
CA ARG A 140 9.43 -4.03 -29.94
C ARG A 140 8.76 -5.05 -29.05
N PHE A 141 9.37 -6.21 -28.88
CA PHE A 141 8.87 -7.24 -27.98
C PHE A 141 8.98 -6.81 -26.51
N GLN A 142 10.12 -6.28 -26.10
CA GLN A 142 10.31 -5.75 -24.74
C GLN A 142 9.31 -4.62 -24.43
N MET A 143 9.03 -3.76 -25.40
CA MET A 143 8.01 -2.72 -25.28
C MET A 143 6.62 -3.31 -25.06
N LEU A 144 6.25 -4.40 -25.75
CA LEU A 144 4.97 -5.08 -25.55
C LEU A 144 4.82 -5.65 -24.15
N GLU A 145 5.88 -6.25 -23.61
CA GLU A 145 5.90 -6.77 -22.24
C GLU A 145 5.66 -5.64 -21.22
N SER A 146 6.30 -4.48 -21.41
CA SER A 146 6.04 -3.31 -20.56
C SER A 146 4.62 -2.75 -20.74
N LEU A 147 4.10 -2.71 -21.95
CA LEU A 147 2.74 -2.20 -22.23
C LEU A 147 1.65 -3.06 -21.60
N ILE A 148 1.79 -4.38 -21.66
CA ILE A 148 0.77 -5.29 -21.11
C ILE A 148 0.69 -5.22 -19.57
N GLU A 149 1.76 -4.81 -18.89
CA GLU A 149 1.76 -4.57 -17.45
C GLU A 149 0.76 -3.47 -17.03
N ASN A 150 0.41 -2.54 -17.93
CA ASN A 150 -0.54 -1.47 -17.65
C ASN A 150 -1.95 -1.98 -17.33
N LYS A 151 -2.30 -3.21 -17.65
CA LYS A 151 -3.55 -3.85 -17.23
C LYS A 151 -3.72 -3.85 -15.70
N PHE A 152 -2.61 -3.89 -14.96
CA PHE A 152 -2.60 -3.83 -13.50
C PHE A 152 -3.16 -2.49 -12.99
N TYR A 153 -2.88 -1.41 -13.72
CA TYR A 153 -3.34 -0.05 -13.39
C TYR A 153 -4.70 0.29 -14.00
N GLN A 154 -4.96 -0.22 -15.21
CA GLN A 154 -6.12 0.11 -16.04
C GLN A 154 -6.89 -1.17 -16.42
N LYS A 155 -7.50 -1.83 -15.44
CA LYS A 155 -8.20 -3.12 -15.61
C LYS A 155 -9.31 -3.09 -16.68
N GLU A 156 -9.96 -1.93 -16.87
CA GLU A 156 -11.04 -1.77 -17.86
C GLU A 156 -10.50 -1.56 -19.29
N THR A 157 -9.24 -1.15 -19.44
CA THR A 157 -8.61 -0.97 -20.75
C THR A 157 -8.20 -2.32 -21.32
N ARG A 158 -8.63 -2.63 -22.53
CA ARG A 158 -8.34 -3.92 -23.20
C ARG A 158 -7.24 -3.85 -24.24
N VAL A 159 -6.97 -2.64 -24.78
CA VAL A 159 -5.94 -2.44 -25.79
C VAL A 159 -4.98 -1.36 -25.33
N PHE A 160 -3.70 -1.73 -25.21
CA PHE A 160 -2.61 -0.85 -24.78
C PHE A 160 -1.76 -0.43 -25.97
N LEU A 161 -1.56 0.88 -26.13
CA LEU A 161 -0.86 1.49 -27.26
C LEU A 161 0.44 2.15 -26.80
N PRO A 162 1.46 2.25 -27.66
CA PRO A 162 2.75 2.88 -27.33
C PRO A 162 2.68 4.34 -26.86
N ASP A 163 1.67 5.08 -27.31
CA ASP A 163 1.50 6.50 -26.97
C ASP A 163 1.05 6.74 -25.52
N HIS A 164 0.76 5.67 -24.77
CA HIS A 164 0.32 5.72 -23.37
C HIS A 164 1.48 5.70 -22.37
N VAL A 165 2.71 5.62 -22.83
CA VAL A 165 3.89 5.72 -21.95
C VAL A 165 4.21 7.20 -21.78
N SER A 166 3.79 7.79 -20.66
CA SER A 166 4.18 9.14 -20.28
C SER A 166 5.67 9.17 -19.91
N GLU A 167 6.47 9.98 -20.58
CA GLU A 167 7.88 10.25 -20.23
C GLU A 167 8.02 11.14 -18.96
N ASP A 168 6.98 11.24 -18.15
CA ASP A 168 6.94 12.17 -17.02
C ASP A 168 7.71 11.63 -15.82
N THR A 169 8.99 12.00 -15.75
CA THR A 169 9.91 11.68 -14.64
C THR A 169 9.53 12.33 -13.31
N GLY A 170 8.50 13.20 -13.29
CA GLY A 170 8.00 13.84 -12.07
C GLY A 170 7.20 12.90 -11.15
N SER A 171 6.70 11.80 -11.68
CA SER A 171 5.88 10.85 -10.95
C SER A 171 6.69 9.82 -10.13
N GLU A 172 7.96 9.58 -10.46
CA GLU A 172 8.76 8.54 -9.78
C GLU A 172 8.92 8.76 -8.27
N GLN A 173 8.92 10.01 -7.79
CA GLN A 173 9.05 10.31 -6.36
C GLN A 173 7.70 10.29 -5.63
N PHE A 174 6.58 10.47 -6.33
CA PHE A 174 5.25 10.62 -5.72
C PHE A 174 4.83 9.38 -4.91
N LEU A 175 4.94 8.19 -5.48
CA LEU A 175 4.52 6.96 -4.83
C LEU A 175 5.39 6.66 -3.60
N ASP A 176 6.71 6.79 -3.75
CA ASP A 176 7.69 6.56 -2.67
C ASP A 176 7.46 7.51 -1.49
N GLU A 177 7.32 8.81 -1.76
CA GLU A 177 7.09 9.80 -0.72
C GLU A 177 5.75 9.57 -0.01
N THR A 178 4.68 9.29 -0.77
CA THR A 178 3.35 9.07 -0.22
C THR A 178 3.32 7.83 0.67
N ILE A 179 3.87 6.71 0.19
CA ILE A 179 3.98 5.47 0.96
C ILE A 179 4.85 5.66 2.21
N SER A 180 5.98 6.36 2.10
CA SER A 180 6.87 6.64 3.23
C SER A 180 6.16 7.46 4.31
N ARG A 181 5.41 8.50 3.93
CA ARG A 181 4.59 9.31 4.86
C ARG A 181 3.49 8.48 5.51
N MET A 182 2.82 7.61 4.76
CA MET A 182 1.83 6.69 5.33
C MET A 182 2.46 5.76 6.37
N MET A 183 3.64 5.20 6.10
CA MET A 183 4.36 4.35 7.06
C MET A 183 4.73 5.13 8.33
N GLU A 184 5.14 6.39 8.21
CA GLU A 184 5.41 7.25 9.37
C GLU A 184 4.14 7.51 10.18
N ASN A 185 3.01 7.83 9.54
CA ASN A 185 1.73 8.02 10.22
C ASN A 185 1.25 6.75 10.96
N ILE A 186 1.49 5.57 10.38
CA ILE A 186 1.19 4.28 11.04
C ILE A 186 2.00 4.15 12.34
N ARG A 187 3.31 4.46 12.32
CA ARG A 187 4.18 4.39 13.51
C ARG A 187 3.78 5.37 14.61
N MET A 188 3.17 6.49 14.23
CA MET A 188 2.76 7.55 15.15
C MET A 188 1.30 7.45 15.60
N ASP A 189 0.54 6.44 15.15
CA ASP A 189 -0.91 6.33 15.36
C ASP A 189 -1.69 7.56 14.86
N ASP A 190 -1.14 8.29 13.86
CA ASP A 190 -1.75 9.49 13.31
C ASP A 190 -2.77 9.15 12.21
N MET A 191 -3.98 8.80 12.63
CA MET A 191 -5.06 8.40 11.73
C MET A 191 -5.50 9.52 10.80
N THR A 192 -5.43 10.77 11.25
CA THR A 192 -5.90 11.93 10.46
C THR A 192 -5.05 12.11 9.20
N HIS A 193 -3.71 12.18 9.36
CA HIS A 193 -2.80 12.31 8.22
C HIS A 193 -2.66 11.01 7.44
N LEU A 194 -2.85 9.83 8.08
CA LEU A 194 -2.87 8.55 7.37
C LEU A 194 -4.00 8.50 6.34
N TRP A 195 -5.22 8.89 6.72
CA TRP A 195 -6.35 8.99 5.79
C TRP A 195 -6.15 10.06 4.71
N GLU A 196 -5.51 11.18 5.06
CA GLU A 196 -5.17 12.24 4.10
C GLU A 196 -4.22 11.72 3.02
N HIS A 197 -3.09 11.10 3.41
CA HIS A 197 -2.12 10.54 2.47
C HIS A 197 -2.71 9.37 1.67
N PHE A 198 -3.54 8.53 2.27
CA PHE A 198 -4.26 7.49 1.54
C PHE A 198 -5.19 8.08 0.46
N ARG A 199 -5.90 9.17 0.75
CA ARG A 199 -6.73 9.86 -0.24
C ARG A 199 -5.89 10.47 -1.37
N ILE A 200 -4.73 11.04 -1.05
CA ILE A 200 -3.77 11.53 -2.05
C ILE A 200 -3.32 10.38 -2.95
N LEU A 201 -2.93 9.23 -2.37
CA LEU A 201 -2.57 8.03 -3.10
C LEU A 201 -3.70 7.56 -4.03
N LYS A 202 -4.93 7.47 -3.53
CA LYS A 202 -6.10 7.02 -4.28
C LYS A 202 -6.44 7.95 -5.45
N ASN A 203 -6.26 9.27 -5.29
CA ASN A 203 -6.49 10.25 -6.34
C ASN A 203 -5.36 10.29 -7.39
N GLY A 204 -4.13 9.99 -7.01
CA GLY A 204 -2.97 9.93 -7.90
C GLY A 204 -2.83 8.62 -8.67
N MET A 205 -3.83 7.72 -8.62
CA MET A 205 -3.75 6.39 -9.27
C MET A 205 -3.56 6.44 -10.78
N GLY A 206 -4.01 7.50 -11.46
CA GLY A 206 -3.80 7.67 -12.90
C GLY A 206 -2.33 7.79 -13.29
N ASP A 207 -1.50 8.31 -12.39
CA ASP A 207 -0.08 8.53 -12.61
C ASP A 207 0.78 7.30 -12.23
N LEU A 208 0.19 6.28 -11.59
CA LEU A 208 0.91 5.08 -11.16
C LEU A 208 1.37 4.18 -12.31
N SER A 209 0.81 4.33 -13.52
CA SER A 209 1.21 3.55 -14.70
C SER A 209 2.64 3.84 -15.18
N SER A 210 3.28 4.88 -14.65
CA SER A 210 4.71 5.18 -14.88
C SER A 210 5.65 4.25 -14.09
N TYR A 211 5.14 3.56 -13.05
CA TYR A 211 5.90 2.61 -12.25
C TYR A 211 5.75 1.19 -12.80
N SER A 212 6.81 0.38 -12.70
CA SER A 212 6.66 -1.04 -12.99
C SER A 212 5.73 -1.71 -11.96
N GLN A 213 4.95 -2.69 -12.41
CA GLN A 213 4.05 -3.45 -11.56
C GLN A 213 4.79 -4.09 -10.35
N ILE A 214 6.00 -4.62 -10.58
CA ILE A 214 6.82 -5.25 -9.54
C ILE A 214 7.21 -4.24 -8.47
N TYR A 215 7.64 -3.04 -8.88
CA TYR A 215 8.04 -1.99 -7.95
C TYR A 215 6.86 -1.50 -7.11
N THR A 216 5.72 -1.28 -7.73
CA THR A 216 4.48 -0.91 -7.03
C THR A 216 4.09 -1.96 -5.99
N ARG A 217 4.10 -3.24 -6.36
CA ARG A 217 3.81 -4.33 -5.41
C ARG A 217 4.82 -4.38 -4.26
N PHE A 218 6.09 -4.12 -4.53
CA PHE A 218 7.12 -4.03 -3.50
C PHE A 218 6.83 -2.91 -2.49
N LEU A 219 6.50 -1.71 -2.95
CA LEU A 219 6.18 -0.57 -2.07
C LEU A 219 4.94 -0.85 -1.22
N PHE A 220 3.87 -1.37 -1.82
CA PHE A 220 2.66 -1.75 -1.07
C PHE A 220 2.91 -2.89 -0.09
N SER A 221 3.78 -3.85 -0.42
CA SER A 221 4.18 -4.90 0.50
C SER A 221 4.92 -4.36 1.73
N ASN A 222 5.76 -3.33 1.56
CA ASN A 222 6.40 -2.64 2.67
C ASN A 222 5.39 -1.89 3.54
N LEU A 223 4.40 -1.23 2.94
CA LEU A 223 3.32 -0.58 3.67
C LEU A 223 2.48 -1.61 4.48
N VAL A 224 2.10 -2.73 3.86
CA VAL A 224 1.41 -3.83 4.54
C VAL A 224 2.25 -4.37 5.71
N LYS A 225 3.55 -4.58 5.49
CA LYS A 225 4.46 -5.02 6.55
C LYS A 225 4.47 -4.04 7.73
N GLU A 226 4.44 -2.73 7.48
CA GLU A 226 4.40 -1.71 8.54
C GLU A 226 3.15 -1.85 9.41
N PHE A 227 1.96 -2.01 8.82
CA PHE A 227 0.72 -2.27 9.56
C PHE A 227 0.83 -3.48 10.49
N PHE A 228 1.36 -4.59 9.98
CA PHE A 228 1.46 -5.83 10.76
C PHE A 228 2.51 -5.74 11.87
N THR A 229 3.64 -5.08 11.59
CA THR A 229 4.73 -4.88 12.56
C THR A 229 4.29 -3.97 13.70
N HIS A 230 3.67 -2.84 13.37
CA HIS A 230 3.17 -1.88 14.35
C HIS A 230 2.09 -2.49 15.25
N GLN A 231 1.25 -3.35 14.69
CA GLN A 231 0.18 -4.02 15.44
C GLN A 231 0.61 -5.31 16.15
N HIS A 232 1.90 -5.66 16.14
CA HIS A 232 2.46 -6.89 16.73
C HIS A 232 1.70 -8.17 16.30
N GLN A 233 1.24 -8.20 15.04
CA GLN A 233 0.50 -9.35 14.51
C GLN A 233 1.40 -10.53 14.19
N ASP A 234 0.80 -11.73 14.11
CA ASP A 234 1.48 -12.97 13.80
C ASP A 234 2.17 -12.92 12.42
N ARG A 235 3.42 -13.42 12.39
CA ARG A 235 4.24 -13.52 11.19
C ARG A 235 3.54 -14.26 10.04
N LYS A 236 2.78 -15.31 10.33
CA LYS A 236 2.04 -16.06 9.29
C LYS A 236 0.98 -15.20 8.60
N LYS A 237 0.30 -14.33 9.36
CA LYS A 237 -0.68 -13.40 8.78
C LYS A 237 0.00 -12.37 7.87
N LEU A 238 1.17 -11.87 8.27
CA LEU A 238 1.98 -10.99 7.43
C LEU A 238 2.39 -11.68 6.12
N GLU A 239 2.96 -12.89 6.19
CA GLU A 239 3.36 -13.66 5.01
C GLU A 239 2.18 -13.84 4.03
N THR A 240 1.00 -14.22 4.56
CA THR A 240 -0.22 -14.35 3.75
C THR A 240 -0.67 -13.02 3.14
N ALA A 241 -0.60 -11.92 3.89
CA ALA A 241 -1.00 -10.60 3.38
C ALA A 241 -0.06 -10.09 2.28
N VAL A 242 1.26 -10.28 2.44
CA VAL A 242 2.25 -9.94 1.42
C VAL A 242 2.05 -10.81 0.18
N GLN A 243 1.85 -12.12 0.33
CA GLN A 243 1.56 -13.01 -0.79
C GLN A 243 0.33 -12.55 -1.58
N LYS A 244 -0.76 -12.16 -0.89
CA LYS A 244 -1.96 -11.61 -1.54
C LYS A 244 -1.67 -10.38 -2.40
N VAL A 245 -0.78 -9.45 -1.95
CA VAL A 245 -0.40 -8.28 -2.75
C VAL A 245 0.20 -8.70 -4.10
N TYR A 246 0.99 -9.78 -4.13
CA TYR A 246 1.57 -10.30 -5.38
C TYR A 246 0.57 -11.09 -6.24
N GLU A 247 -0.46 -11.67 -5.65
CA GLU A 247 -1.52 -12.42 -6.37
C GLU A 247 -2.62 -11.51 -6.94
N MET A 248 -2.79 -10.28 -6.40
CA MET A 248 -3.82 -9.35 -6.86
C MET A 248 -3.63 -8.94 -8.32
N GLN A 249 -4.71 -8.89 -9.07
CA GLN A 249 -4.68 -8.65 -10.52
C GLN A 249 -4.77 -7.15 -10.89
N SER A 250 -5.09 -6.29 -9.92
CA SER A 250 -5.20 -4.85 -10.14
C SER A 250 -4.73 -4.03 -8.96
N VAL A 251 -4.27 -2.81 -9.23
CA VAL A 251 -3.88 -1.85 -8.19
C VAL A 251 -5.09 -1.46 -7.31
N GLN A 252 -6.30 -1.49 -7.86
CA GLN A 252 -7.53 -1.24 -7.10
C GLN A 252 -7.74 -2.27 -5.99
N GLU A 253 -7.44 -3.54 -6.25
CA GLU A 253 -7.49 -4.59 -5.22
C GLU A 253 -6.48 -4.35 -4.11
N VAL A 254 -5.26 -3.93 -4.48
CA VAL A 254 -4.21 -3.58 -3.51
C VAL A 254 -4.62 -2.39 -2.65
N ILE A 255 -5.18 -1.34 -3.26
CA ILE A 255 -5.67 -0.17 -2.53
C ILE A 255 -6.83 -0.53 -1.60
N SER A 256 -7.75 -1.38 -2.03
CA SER A 256 -8.85 -1.87 -1.17
C SER A 256 -8.33 -2.65 0.04
N LEU A 257 -7.25 -3.43 -0.13
CA LEU A 257 -6.57 -4.08 0.99
C LEU A 257 -6.02 -3.07 1.98
N VAL A 258 -5.32 -2.04 1.49
CA VAL A 258 -4.75 -0.96 2.34
C VAL A 258 -5.87 -0.21 3.07
N GLU A 259 -6.95 0.14 2.38
CA GLU A 259 -8.14 0.78 2.99
C GLU A 259 -8.69 -0.04 4.16
N THR A 260 -8.82 -1.36 3.96
CA THR A 260 -9.26 -2.29 5.01
C THR A 260 -8.27 -2.32 6.20
N LEU A 261 -6.97 -2.28 5.94
CA LEU A 261 -5.96 -2.26 7.01
C LEU A 261 -6.00 -0.96 7.82
N ILE A 262 -6.24 0.18 7.16
CA ILE A 262 -6.42 1.48 7.84
C ILE A 262 -7.67 1.46 8.71
N GLN A 263 -8.81 0.97 8.19
CA GLN A 263 -10.06 0.83 8.96
C GLN A 263 -9.88 -0.05 10.19
N ASN A 264 -9.25 -1.22 10.03
CA ASN A 264 -8.97 -2.12 11.14
C ASN A 264 -8.07 -1.47 12.21
N MET A 265 -7.10 -0.65 11.79
CA MET A 265 -6.25 0.10 12.72
C MET A 265 -7.05 1.16 13.47
N GLU A 266 -7.91 1.91 12.78
CA GLU A 266 -8.79 2.92 13.38
C GLU A 266 -9.74 2.32 14.42
N GLU A 267 -10.41 1.20 14.09
CA GLU A 267 -11.29 0.49 15.01
C GLU A 267 -10.55 0.02 16.27
N ARG A 268 -9.33 -0.51 16.11
CA ARG A 268 -8.51 -0.93 17.25
C ARG A 268 -8.08 0.23 18.13
N LEU A 269 -7.68 1.35 17.53
CA LEU A 269 -7.33 2.56 18.28
C LEU A 269 -8.55 3.16 19.00
N ALA A 270 -9.73 3.10 18.39
CA ALA A 270 -10.98 3.51 19.02
C ALA A 270 -11.32 2.59 20.21
N ALA A 271 -11.24 1.27 20.04
CA ALA A 271 -11.46 0.31 21.12
C ALA A 271 -10.44 0.47 22.27
N ASN A 272 -9.16 0.71 21.94
CA ASN A 272 -8.14 0.99 22.94
C ASN A 272 -8.38 2.34 23.64
N ASN A 273 -8.94 3.35 22.97
CA ASN A 273 -9.29 4.63 23.62
C ASN A 273 -10.41 4.46 24.66
N ASP A 274 -11.35 3.57 24.47
CA ASP A 274 -12.36 3.26 25.51
C ASP A 274 -11.71 2.52 26.69
N GLY A 275 -10.78 1.62 26.45
CA GLY A 275 -9.95 1.00 27.48
C GLY A 275 -9.07 2.01 28.19
N THR A 276 -8.34 2.86 27.46
CA THR A 276 -7.45 3.88 28.05
C THR A 276 -8.19 4.94 28.84
N ARG A 277 -9.42 5.30 28.49
CA ARG A 277 -10.29 6.16 29.30
C ARG A 277 -10.65 5.51 30.63
N ASN A 278 -10.91 4.22 30.65
CA ASN A 278 -11.17 3.46 31.88
C ASN A 278 -9.95 3.39 32.76
N GLU A 279 -8.77 3.12 32.25
CA GLU A 279 -7.50 3.05 32.97
C GLU A 279 -7.09 4.42 33.55
N VAL A 280 -7.24 5.51 32.78
CA VAL A 280 -7.02 6.87 33.29
C VAL A 280 -8.07 7.25 34.33
N ALA A 281 -9.34 6.83 34.17
CA ALA A 281 -10.39 7.06 35.16
C ALA A 281 -10.08 6.30 36.47
N GLN A 282 -9.64 5.05 36.39
CA GLN A 282 -9.21 4.24 37.54
C GLN A 282 -8.01 4.88 38.26
N ALA A 283 -7.02 5.36 37.54
CA ALA A 283 -5.89 6.06 38.09
C ALA A 283 -6.30 7.37 38.78
N LYS A 284 -7.23 8.14 38.19
CA LYS A 284 -7.78 9.36 38.83
C LYS A 284 -8.53 9.02 40.11
N SER A 285 -9.38 7.97 40.13
CA SER A 285 -10.05 7.54 41.36
C SER A 285 -9.05 7.21 42.46
N TYR A 286 -8.01 6.48 42.13
CA TYR A 286 -6.93 6.16 43.05
C TYR A 286 -6.25 7.43 43.59
N ILE A 287 -5.92 8.39 42.71
CA ILE A 287 -5.33 9.69 43.13
C ILE A 287 -6.28 10.44 44.08
N TYR A 288 -7.57 10.45 43.81
CA TYR A 288 -8.57 11.15 44.65
C TYR A 288 -8.73 10.52 46.05
N GLU A 289 -8.58 9.20 46.16
CA GLU A 289 -8.70 8.49 47.43
C GLU A 289 -7.41 8.52 48.25
N HIS A 290 -6.24 8.54 47.55
CA HIS A 290 -4.92 8.37 48.18
C HIS A 290 -4.00 9.61 48.05
N TYR A 291 -4.54 10.81 47.68
CA TYR A 291 -3.73 11.98 47.35
C TYR A 291 -2.76 12.39 48.48
N SER A 292 -3.04 12.06 49.74
CA SER A 292 -2.15 12.34 50.90
C SER A 292 -0.96 11.37 51.00
N GLU A 293 -0.99 10.26 50.27
CA GLU A 293 0.09 9.25 50.26
C GLU A 293 1.15 9.59 49.22
N ASP A 294 2.24 8.78 49.22
CA ASP A 294 3.24 8.85 48.17
C ASP A 294 2.73 8.09 46.93
N ILE A 295 2.45 8.85 45.88
CA ILE A 295 1.95 8.35 44.59
C ILE A 295 3.01 8.61 43.53
N SER A 296 3.50 7.54 42.90
CA SER A 296 4.41 7.61 41.76
C SER A 296 3.73 7.14 40.46
N VAL A 297 4.35 7.48 39.33
CA VAL A 297 3.91 7.00 37.98
C VAL A 297 3.96 5.48 37.92
N GLU A 298 5.01 4.89 38.52
CA GLU A 298 5.20 3.44 38.57
C GLU A 298 4.04 2.76 39.28
N LYS A 299 3.66 3.25 40.49
CA LYS A 299 2.55 2.72 41.29
C LYS A 299 1.21 2.79 40.54
N LEU A 300 0.95 3.90 39.86
CA LEU A 300 -0.28 4.05 39.06
C LEU A 300 -0.27 3.19 37.80
N SER A 301 0.86 3.05 37.14
CA SER A 301 0.97 2.21 35.94
C SER A 301 0.81 0.73 36.28
N GLU A 302 1.34 0.26 37.42
CA GLU A 302 1.11 -1.10 37.91
C GLU A 302 -0.36 -1.35 38.25
N LEU A 303 -1.05 -0.39 38.86
CA LEU A 303 -2.47 -0.49 39.18
C LEU A 303 -3.35 -0.73 37.93
N VAL A 304 -2.98 -0.13 36.80
CA VAL A 304 -3.72 -0.26 35.54
C VAL A 304 -3.05 -1.21 34.53
N TYR A 305 -2.06 -1.99 34.96
CA TYR A 305 -1.33 -2.99 34.16
C TYR A 305 -0.68 -2.45 32.89
N LEU A 306 -0.15 -1.23 32.94
CA LEU A 306 0.53 -0.56 31.84
C LEU A 306 2.02 -0.30 32.13
N SER A 307 2.82 -0.08 31.09
CA SER A 307 4.18 0.43 31.30
C SER A 307 4.16 1.89 31.74
N PRO A 308 5.10 2.37 32.60
CA PRO A 308 5.15 3.75 33.07
C PRO A 308 5.19 4.80 31.96
N GLY A 309 5.92 4.52 30.88
CA GLY A 309 6.01 5.40 29.72
C GLY A 309 4.69 5.55 28.97
N TYR A 310 4.03 4.43 28.68
CA TYR A 310 2.74 4.43 28.00
C TYR A 310 1.64 5.06 28.87
N PHE A 311 1.59 4.70 30.16
CA PHE A 311 0.64 5.31 31.10
C PHE A 311 0.81 6.84 31.16
N SER A 312 2.03 7.34 31.27
CA SER A 312 2.30 8.79 31.29
C SER A 312 1.80 9.49 30.04
N TYR A 313 1.98 8.86 28.87
CA TYR A 313 1.52 9.36 27.59
C TYR A 313 -0.01 9.46 27.52
N ILE A 314 -0.74 8.37 27.80
CA ILE A 314 -2.22 8.35 27.73
C ILE A 314 -2.84 9.26 28.80
N PHE A 315 -2.25 9.30 30.01
CA PHE A 315 -2.73 10.17 31.08
C PHE A 315 -2.63 11.66 30.69
N LYS A 316 -1.49 12.07 30.09
CA LYS A 316 -1.33 13.44 29.60
C LYS A 316 -2.25 13.75 28.42
N LYS A 317 -2.44 12.79 27.48
CA LYS A 317 -3.34 12.93 26.34
C LYS A 317 -4.79 13.15 26.79
N GLU A 318 -5.25 12.40 27.81
CA GLU A 318 -6.64 12.43 28.29
C GLU A 318 -6.90 13.60 29.27
N THR A 319 -5.91 13.99 30.09
CA THR A 319 -6.09 15.02 31.14
C THR A 319 -5.53 16.38 30.76
N GLY A 320 -4.68 16.46 29.75
CA GLY A 320 -3.91 17.68 29.41
C GLY A 320 -2.69 17.91 30.30
N ASP A 321 -2.57 17.21 31.45
CA ASP A 321 -1.52 17.41 32.45
C ASP A 321 -0.64 16.16 32.63
N THR A 322 0.61 16.35 33.00
CA THR A 322 1.44 15.24 33.49
C THR A 322 0.89 14.70 34.81
N VAL A 323 1.08 13.40 35.07
CA VAL A 323 0.63 12.73 36.31
C VAL A 323 1.05 13.55 37.56
N SER A 324 2.32 13.93 37.67
CA SER A 324 2.84 14.68 38.80
C SER A 324 2.20 16.05 38.94
N ARG A 325 1.91 16.75 37.85
CA ARG A 325 1.24 18.04 37.86
C ARG A 325 -0.22 17.89 38.27
N PHE A 326 -0.91 16.86 37.78
CA PHE A 326 -2.29 16.57 38.15
C PHE A 326 -2.42 16.29 39.65
N ILE A 327 -1.57 15.40 40.22
CA ILE A 327 -1.55 15.11 41.66
C ILE A 327 -1.30 16.39 42.46
N ARG A 328 -0.31 17.17 42.06
CA ARG A 328 0.02 18.44 42.75
C ARG A 328 -1.16 19.42 42.72
N ASN A 329 -1.79 19.61 41.59
CA ASN A 329 -2.93 20.51 41.44
C ASN A 329 -4.12 20.04 42.30
N TYR A 330 -4.40 18.74 42.31
CA TYR A 330 -5.45 18.19 43.20
C TYR A 330 -5.16 18.40 44.68
N ARG A 331 -3.90 18.18 45.12
CA ARG A 331 -3.47 18.46 46.48
C ARG A 331 -3.65 19.94 46.86
N MET A 332 -3.41 20.86 45.92
CA MET A 332 -3.64 22.30 46.14
C MET A 332 -5.13 22.61 46.31
N GLU A 333 -6.01 22.00 45.54
CA GLU A 333 -7.45 22.17 45.72
C GLU A 333 -7.94 21.62 47.09
N GLN A 334 -7.41 20.48 47.55
CA GLN A 334 -7.72 19.99 48.88
C GLN A 334 -7.17 20.93 49.96
N ALA A 335 -5.97 21.49 49.76
CA ALA A 335 -5.39 22.49 50.68
C ALA A 335 -6.25 23.74 50.77
N LYS A 336 -6.82 24.24 49.67
CA LYS A 336 -7.75 25.38 49.67
C LYS A 336 -8.98 25.09 50.55
N LYS A 337 -9.58 23.92 50.39
CA LYS A 337 -10.72 23.50 51.19
C LYS A 337 -10.37 23.47 52.69
N LEU A 338 -9.25 22.82 53.07
CA LEU A 338 -8.83 22.74 54.45
C LEU A 338 -8.50 24.13 55.07
N LEU A 339 -7.95 25.03 54.25
CA LEU A 339 -7.69 26.40 54.68
C LEU A 339 -8.95 27.22 54.93
N SER A 340 -10.02 27.00 54.11
CA SER A 340 -11.29 27.68 54.23
C SER A 340 -12.17 27.10 55.34
N ASP A 341 -12.23 25.76 55.42
CA ASP A 341 -13.22 25.03 56.22
C ASP A 341 -12.71 24.73 57.65
N THR A 342 -11.42 24.91 57.91
CA THR A 342 -10.81 24.51 59.22
C THR A 342 -9.85 25.54 59.77
N SER A 343 -9.63 25.48 61.10
CA SER A 343 -8.60 26.23 61.79
C SER A 343 -7.25 25.52 61.89
N MET A 344 -7.03 24.45 61.10
CA MET A 344 -5.81 23.64 61.13
C MET A 344 -4.57 24.50 60.85
N LYS A 345 -3.48 24.20 61.58
CA LYS A 345 -2.19 24.87 61.30
C LYS A 345 -1.67 24.51 59.92
N ILE A 346 -1.03 25.46 59.24
CA ILE A 346 -0.48 25.25 57.89
C ILE A 346 0.43 24.00 57.80
N VAL A 347 1.22 23.76 58.86
CA VAL A 347 2.05 22.53 58.96
C VAL A 347 1.22 21.23 58.92
N GLN A 348 0.04 21.25 59.54
CA GLN A 348 -0.87 20.12 59.53
C GLN A 348 -1.50 19.95 58.15
N ILE A 349 -2.00 21.03 57.51
CA ILE A 349 -2.56 21.00 56.15
C ILE A 349 -1.53 20.50 55.15
N CYS A 350 -0.26 20.94 55.27
CA CYS A 350 0.83 20.44 54.46
C CYS A 350 0.94 18.91 54.53
N LYS A 351 0.86 18.30 55.72
CA LYS A 351 0.92 16.84 55.91
C LYS A 351 -0.32 16.15 55.38
N GLU A 352 -1.51 16.63 55.71
CA GLU A 352 -2.80 16.09 55.28
C GLU A 352 -2.97 16.12 53.75
N THR A 353 -2.28 17.03 53.08
CA THR A 353 -2.29 17.13 51.63
C THR A 353 -1.08 16.44 50.97
N GLY A 354 -0.34 15.61 51.71
CA GLY A 354 0.71 14.74 51.18
C GLY A 354 2.03 15.47 50.83
N PHE A 355 2.29 16.65 51.44
CA PHE A 355 3.59 17.31 51.30
C PHE A 355 4.46 17.05 52.52
N SER A 356 5.70 16.65 52.29
CA SER A 356 6.67 16.41 53.33
C SER A 356 7.38 17.67 53.80
N ASN A 357 7.37 18.75 53.01
CA ASN A 357 8.10 19.99 53.28
C ASN A 357 7.19 21.21 53.17
N VAL A 358 7.07 21.95 54.28
CA VAL A 358 6.20 23.13 54.39
C VAL A 358 6.62 24.29 53.47
N SER A 359 7.92 24.50 53.30
CA SER A 359 8.40 25.58 52.41
C SER A 359 8.06 25.27 50.96
N TYR A 360 8.20 23.99 50.54
CA TYR A 360 7.81 23.52 49.21
C TYR A 360 6.31 23.59 49.02
N PHE A 361 5.51 23.23 50.02
CA PHE A 361 4.06 23.42 50.01
C PHE A 361 3.66 24.86 49.80
N CYS A 362 4.18 25.80 50.63
CA CYS A 362 3.84 27.21 50.51
C CYS A 362 4.24 27.80 49.14
N LYS A 363 5.37 27.37 48.58
CA LYS A 363 5.79 27.78 47.24
C LYS A 363 4.79 27.31 46.16
N ASN A 364 4.44 26.00 46.15
CA ASN A 364 3.48 25.45 45.20
C ASN A 364 2.08 26.09 45.37
N PHE A 365 1.66 26.35 46.60
CA PHE A 365 0.38 26.98 46.87
C PHE A 365 0.34 28.41 46.29
N ARG A 366 1.44 29.19 46.48
CA ARG A 366 1.53 30.52 45.89
C ARG A 366 1.55 30.49 44.37
N GLU A 367 2.26 29.55 43.80
CA GLU A 367 2.27 29.34 42.32
C GLU A 367 0.89 28.97 41.77
N TYR A 368 0.12 28.21 42.55
CA TYR A 368 -1.23 27.74 42.13
C TYR A 368 -2.30 28.80 42.40
N CYS A 369 -2.31 29.43 43.56
CA CYS A 369 -3.37 30.35 44.04
C CYS A 369 -3.03 31.82 43.90
N GLY A 370 -1.81 32.20 43.50
CA GLY A 370 -1.35 33.59 43.43
C GLY A 370 -1.01 34.24 44.78
N CYS A 371 -1.36 33.63 45.92
CA CYS A 371 -1.12 34.16 47.26
C CYS A 371 -0.64 33.07 48.23
N SER A 372 -0.08 33.46 49.39
CA SER A 372 0.35 32.49 50.40
C SER A 372 -0.84 31.82 51.10
N PRO A 373 -0.67 30.58 51.67
CA PRO A 373 -1.71 29.90 52.44
C PRO A 373 -2.31 30.76 53.56
N GLU A 374 -1.49 31.56 54.24
CA GLU A 374 -1.96 32.49 55.31
C GLU A 374 -2.79 33.63 54.77
N GLN A 375 -2.39 34.21 53.64
CA GLN A 375 -3.18 35.27 52.97
C GLN A 375 -4.50 34.72 52.46
N TYR A 376 -4.51 33.53 51.86
CA TYR A 376 -5.73 32.85 51.39
C TYR A 376 -6.74 32.63 52.53
N ARG A 377 -6.29 32.15 53.70
CA ARG A 377 -7.12 31.96 54.92
C ARG A 377 -7.73 33.26 55.43
N LYS A 378 -7.06 34.39 55.32
CA LYS A 378 -7.53 35.71 55.75
C LYS A 378 -8.49 36.39 54.75
N GLY A 379 -8.97 35.68 53.73
CA GLY A 379 -9.86 36.24 52.72
C GLY A 379 -9.12 37.05 51.64
N GLY A 380 -7.88 36.78 51.41
CA GLY A 380 -6.98 37.55 50.52
C GLY A 380 -7.17 37.35 49.03
N MET A 381 -8.33 36.82 48.52
CA MET A 381 -8.72 36.95 47.11
C MET A 381 -10.24 36.87 46.99
N THR A 382 -10.85 37.90 46.46
CA THR A 382 -12.21 37.86 45.89
C THR A 382 -12.17 37.18 44.54
N ASP A 383 -13.22 36.43 44.17
CA ASP A 383 -13.38 35.57 42.98
C ASP A 383 -13.13 36.21 41.58
N ALA A 384 -12.68 37.47 41.55
CA ALA A 384 -12.53 38.26 40.32
C ALA A 384 -11.26 37.99 39.48
N GLN A 385 -10.36 37.12 39.92
CA GLN A 385 -9.08 36.84 39.20
C GLN A 385 -8.90 35.39 38.74
N THR A 386 -9.92 34.54 38.90
CA THR A 386 -9.85 33.12 38.50
C THR A 386 -10.17 32.93 37.02
N GLU A 387 -10.77 33.88 36.33
CA GLU A 387 -11.14 33.76 34.93
C GLU A 387 -10.01 34.04 33.91
N THR A 388 -8.87 34.59 34.34
CA THR A 388 -7.80 34.99 33.40
C THR A 388 -6.68 33.95 33.24
N VAL A 389 -6.77 32.80 33.92
CA VAL A 389 -5.73 31.74 33.86
C VAL A 389 -6.26 30.47 33.14
N LEU A 390 -7.52 30.49 32.70
CA LEU A 390 -8.16 29.37 31.96
C LEU A 390 -8.59 29.74 30.53
N SER A 391 -7.96 30.76 29.93
CA SER A 391 -8.10 31.04 28.48
C SER A 391 -6.87 30.64 27.71
#